data_3e58820b5fcab8f332d0df8d12975070
#
_entry.id   3e58820b5fcab8f332d0df8d12975070
#
_cell.length_a   1.000
_cell.length_b   1.000
_cell.length_c   1.000
_cell.angle_alpha   90.00
_cell.angle_beta   90.00
_cell.angle_gamma   90.00
#
_symmetry.space_group_name_H-M   'P 1'
#
loop_
_entity.id
_entity.type
_entity.pdbx_description
1 polymer ?
#
loop_
_entity_poly.entity_id
_entity_poly.type
_entity_poly.pdbx_seq_one_letter_code
_entity_poly.pdbx_strand_id
1 'polypeptide(L)'
;TVTQEDFVTRNKNIYQGIEAKNLKLDIPQEQEGKEVLSYSLTMDTIAGEITYDNNTSFEKEEGEWYVVWTDAMIFPQLGESDKVSVTTLDAERGSIYDRNHQLLAGQGTVQSVGLVPGKMDVQPDNEIAGIAQALGLSEETITSSLDASWVQADSFVPLKEMTQEQLDQPYTDESGNSTAVTLQDQLLSYPGILISEAESRVYPYGECTSHLLGYVQQINAEELEEMGDQGY
;
A
#
# COMPACT_ATOMS: atom_id res chain seq x y z
N THR A 1 -4.06 -12.92 -35.85
CA THR A 1 -5.51 -12.54 -35.83
C THR A 1 -5.98 -12.68 -34.42
N VAL A 2 -6.40 -11.58 -33.81
CA VAL A 2 -6.98 -11.56 -32.44
C VAL A 2 -8.37 -12.17 -32.53
N THR A 3 -8.69 -13.13 -31.64
CA THR A 3 -10.06 -13.70 -31.59
C THR A 3 -11.02 -12.68 -30.97
N GLN A 4 -12.32 -12.80 -31.24
CA GLN A 4 -13.35 -11.96 -30.62
C GLN A 4 -13.31 -12.07 -29.09
N GLU A 5 -13.06 -13.25 -28.56
CA GLU A 5 -13.01 -13.50 -27.12
C GLU A 5 -11.81 -12.80 -26.48
N ASP A 6 -10.61 -12.90 -27.09
CA ASP A 6 -9.39 -12.21 -26.62
C ASP A 6 -9.56 -10.70 -26.64
N PHE A 7 -10.14 -10.16 -27.74
CA PHE A 7 -10.45 -8.74 -27.88
C PHE A 7 -11.37 -8.25 -26.75
N VAL A 8 -12.50 -8.92 -26.54
CA VAL A 8 -13.47 -8.52 -25.51
C VAL A 8 -12.87 -8.62 -24.12
N THR A 9 -12.15 -9.71 -23.83
CA THR A 9 -11.53 -9.94 -22.51
C THR A 9 -10.46 -8.91 -22.22
N ARG A 10 -9.59 -8.60 -23.19
CA ARG A 10 -8.52 -7.62 -23.01
C ARG A 10 -9.06 -6.21 -22.78
N ASN A 11 -10.00 -5.76 -23.61
CA ASN A 11 -10.63 -4.46 -23.44
C ASN A 11 -11.34 -4.36 -22.10
N LYS A 12 -12.15 -5.36 -21.76
CA LYS A 12 -12.88 -5.40 -20.48
C LYS A 12 -11.93 -5.31 -19.29
N ASN A 13 -10.85 -6.10 -19.29
CA ASN A 13 -9.88 -6.11 -18.18
C ASN A 13 -9.19 -4.76 -18.04
N ILE A 14 -8.81 -4.09 -19.12
CA ILE A 14 -8.14 -2.78 -19.07
C ILE A 14 -9.13 -1.72 -18.57
N TYR A 15 -10.28 -1.55 -19.23
CA TYR A 15 -11.24 -0.49 -18.86
C TYR A 15 -11.85 -0.69 -17.47
N GLN A 16 -12.08 -1.92 -17.04
CA GLN A 16 -12.51 -2.21 -15.66
C GLN A 16 -11.37 -2.00 -14.65
N GLY A 17 -10.15 -2.40 -14.98
CA GLY A 17 -9.01 -2.25 -14.10
C GLY A 17 -8.65 -0.79 -13.79
N ILE A 18 -8.89 0.13 -14.73
CA ILE A 18 -8.72 1.57 -14.55
C ILE A 18 -10.01 2.30 -14.12
N GLU A 19 -11.11 1.57 -13.93
CA GLU A 19 -12.44 2.12 -13.62
C GLU A 19 -12.92 3.19 -14.62
N ALA A 20 -12.68 2.97 -15.91
CA ALA A 20 -13.00 3.93 -16.97
C ALA A 20 -14.50 4.26 -17.02
N LYS A 21 -14.83 5.55 -17.04
CA LYS A 21 -16.20 6.12 -17.10
C LYS A 21 -16.20 7.32 -18.03
N ASN A 22 -17.40 7.73 -18.45
CA ASN A 22 -17.63 8.97 -19.18
C ASN A 22 -16.75 9.12 -20.44
N LEU A 23 -16.57 8.04 -21.21
CA LEU A 23 -15.78 8.06 -22.43
C LEU A 23 -16.39 9.04 -23.44
N LYS A 24 -15.58 9.99 -23.92
CA LYS A 24 -15.94 10.95 -24.96
C LYS A 24 -14.94 10.83 -26.10
N LEU A 25 -15.48 10.68 -27.30
CA LEU A 25 -14.70 10.61 -28.53
C LEU A 25 -14.96 11.89 -29.31
N ASP A 26 -13.92 12.63 -29.65
CA ASP A 26 -13.95 13.79 -30.53
C ASP A 26 -13.23 13.49 -31.84
N ILE A 27 -13.99 13.57 -32.95
CA ILE A 27 -13.50 13.29 -34.30
C ILE A 27 -13.64 14.56 -35.12
N PRO A 28 -12.52 15.16 -35.57
CA PRO A 28 -12.54 16.35 -36.43
C PRO A 28 -13.31 16.09 -37.76
N GLN A 29 -14.21 16.98 -38.13
CA GLN A 29 -15.09 16.84 -39.31
C GLN A 29 -14.37 16.81 -40.68
N GLU A 30 -13.14 17.26 -40.77
CA GLU A 30 -12.37 17.35 -42.03
C GLU A 30 -11.74 16.03 -42.48
N GLN A 31 -12.12 14.90 -41.90
CA GLN A 31 -11.51 13.59 -42.13
C GLN A 31 -12.35 12.66 -43.00
N GLU A 32 -13.45 13.13 -43.57
CA GLU A 32 -14.32 12.29 -44.40
C GLU A 32 -13.57 11.74 -45.62
N GLY A 33 -13.62 10.41 -45.81
CA GLY A 33 -12.99 9.71 -46.92
C GLY A 33 -11.51 9.40 -46.75
N LYS A 34 -10.92 9.61 -45.56
CA LYS A 34 -9.55 9.17 -45.25
C LYS A 34 -9.50 7.72 -44.76
N GLU A 35 -8.45 7.01 -45.17
CA GLU A 35 -8.16 5.62 -44.69
C GLU A 35 -7.61 5.63 -43.25
N VAL A 36 -7.09 6.74 -42.76
CA VAL A 36 -6.63 6.95 -41.40
C VAL A 36 -7.41 8.09 -40.78
N LEU A 37 -7.99 7.84 -39.61
CA LEU A 37 -8.79 8.77 -38.86
C LEU A 37 -8.08 9.14 -37.55
N SER A 38 -7.93 10.44 -37.32
CA SER A 38 -7.42 10.95 -36.03
C SER A 38 -8.60 11.30 -35.14
N TYR A 39 -8.47 11.03 -33.85
CA TYR A 39 -9.47 11.33 -32.84
C TYR A 39 -8.83 11.66 -31.51
N SER A 40 -9.54 12.41 -30.66
CA SER A 40 -9.19 12.58 -29.26
C SER A 40 -10.15 11.76 -28.40
N LEU A 41 -9.61 11.03 -27.43
CA LEU A 41 -10.39 10.28 -26.45
C LEU A 41 -10.17 10.88 -25.07
N THR A 42 -11.26 11.23 -24.41
CA THR A 42 -11.28 11.66 -23.01
C THR A 42 -12.07 10.64 -22.18
N MET A 43 -11.56 10.27 -21.01
CA MET A 43 -12.26 9.41 -20.07
C MET A 43 -11.87 9.73 -18.64
N ASP A 44 -12.80 9.50 -17.70
CA ASP A 44 -12.51 9.49 -16.28
C ASP A 44 -11.97 8.13 -15.89
N THR A 45 -10.93 8.11 -15.05
CA THR A 45 -10.32 6.89 -14.52
C THR A 45 -10.11 7.02 -13.02
N ILE A 46 -9.74 5.92 -12.35
CA ILE A 46 -9.33 5.95 -10.93
C ILE A 46 -8.16 6.91 -10.69
N ALA A 47 -7.32 7.18 -11.70
CA ALA A 47 -6.19 8.12 -11.61
C ALA A 47 -6.58 9.57 -11.99
N GLY A 48 -7.87 9.84 -12.26
CA GLY A 48 -8.40 11.12 -12.71
C GLY A 48 -8.79 11.12 -14.19
N GLU A 49 -9.15 12.29 -14.71
CA GLU A 49 -9.49 12.49 -16.12
C GLU A 49 -8.20 12.42 -16.97
N ILE A 50 -8.25 11.61 -18.01
CA ILE A 50 -7.18 11.51 -19.00
C ILE A 50 -7.71 11.85 -20.39
N THR A 51 -6.89 12.57 -21.18
CA THR A 51 -7.18 12.89 -22.57
C THR A 51 -5.95 12.62 -23.41
N TYR A 52 -6.13 11.98 -24.55
CA TYR A 52 -5.05 11.74 -25.52
C TYR A 52 -5.58 11.70 -26.95
N ASP A 53 -4.68 12.05 -27.87
CA ASP A 53 -4.92 11.95 -29.31
C ASP A 53 -4.47 10.59 -29.81
N ASN A 54 -5.22 10.04 -30.75
CA ASN A 54 -4.95 8.73 -31.32
C ASN A 54 -5.34 8.68 -32.80
N ASN A 55 -4.92 7.62 -33.47
CA ASN A 55 -5.26 7.35 -34.86
C ASN A 55 -5.75 5.93 -35.02
N THR A 56 -6.67 5.72 -35.94
CA THR A 56 -7.08 4.39 -36.39
C THR A 56 -7.09 4.31 -37.89
N SER A 57 -6.83 3.14 -38.44
CA SER A 57 -6.91 2.87 -39.87
C SER A 57 -8.12 2.00 -40.21
N PHE A 58 -8.57 2.12 -41.42
CA PHE A 58 -9.67 1.37 -41.97
C PHE A 58 -9.23 0.61 -43.20
N GLU A 59 -9.72 -0.61 -43.36
CA GLU A 59 -9.56 -1.42 -44.56
C GLU A 59 -10.94 -1.71 -45.15
N LYS A 60 -10.99 -1.78 -46.48
CA LYS A 60 -12.22 -2.09 -47.20
C LYS A 60 -12.20 -3.52 -47.71
N GLU A 61 -13.12 -4.33 -47.19
CA GLU A 61 -13.33 -5.71 -47.61
C GLU A 61 -14.75 -5.87 -48.15
N GLU A 62 -14.91 -6.50 -49.27
CA GLU A 62 -16.23 -6.77 -49.94
C GLU A 62 -17.18 -5.55 -50.04
N GLY A 63 -16.63 -4.35 -50.06
CA GLY A 63 -17.39 -3.10 -50.20
C GLY A 63 -17.70 -2.42 -48.86
N GLU A 64 -17.48 -3.07 -47.74
CA GLU A 64 -17.67 -2.57 -46.37
C GLU A 64 -16.35 -2.10 -45.75
N TRP A 65 -16.41 -1.10 -44.85
CA TRP A 65 -15.25 -0.58 -44.14
C TRP A 65 -15.12 -1.21 -42.76
N TYR A 66 -13.93 -1.71 -42.45
CA TYR A 66 -13.59 -2.30 -41.16
C TYR A 66 -12.47 -1.52 -40.48
N VAL A 67 -12.57 -1.38 -39.16
CA VAL A 67 -11.50 -0.79 -38.35
C VAL A 67 -10.37 -1.80 -38.19
N VAL A 68 -9.15 -1.41 -38.51
CA VAL A 68 -7.95 -2.20 -38.22
C VAL A 68 -7.60 -2.01 -36.74
N TRP A 69 -8.06 -2.95 -35.93
CA TRP A 69 -7.84 -2.86 -34.49
C TRP A 69 -6.38 -3.12 -34.10
N THR A 70 -5.86 -2.26 -33.20
CA THR A 70 -4.61 -2.46 -32.47
C THR A 70 -4.79 -2.05 -31.01
N ASP A 71 -3.99 -2.60 -30.10
CA ASP A 71 -4.03 -2.22 -28.68
C ASP A 71 -3.69 -0.74 -28.46
N ALA A 72 -2.91 -0.15 -29.36
CA ALA A 72 -2.65 1.29 -29.38
C ALA A 72 -3.94 2.14 -29.46
N MET A 73 -5.07 1.58 -29.88
CA MET A 73 -6.36 2.28 -29.85
C MET A 73 -6.91 2.46 -28.43
N ILE A 74 -6.49 1.62 -27.45
CA ILE A 74 -6.82 1.82 -26.04
C ILE A 74 -5.94 2.91 -25.45
N PHE A 75 -4.61 2.78 -25.61
CA PHE A 75 -3.63 3.81 -25.25
C PHE A 75 -2.56 3.88 -26.33
N PRO A 76 -2.16 5.06 -26.81
CA PRO A 76 -1.25 5.19 -27.96
C PRO A 76 0.08 4.45 -27.85
N GLN A 77 0.50 4.15 -26.61
CA GLN A 77 1.77 3.49 -26.30
C GLN A 77 1.61 2.00 -25.97
N LEU A 78 0.38 1.47 -25.98
CA LEU A 78 0.10 0.09 -25.57
C LEU A 78 0.41 -0.89 -26.71
N GLY A 79 1.36 -1.79 -26.47
CA GLY A 79 1.69 -2.90 -27.37
C GLY A 79 0.90 -4.18 -27.02
N GLU A 80 0.98 -5.17 -27.91
CA GLU A 80 0.23 -6.45 -27.79
C GLU A 80 0.51 -7.22 -26.50
N SER A 81 1.74 -7.15 -25.97
CA SER A 81 2.17 -7.86 -24.77
C SER A 81 2.16 -6.98 -23.49
N ASP A 82 1.87 -5.68 -23.63
CA ASP A 82 1.92 -4.76 -22.54
C ASP A 82 0.72 -4.94 -21.61
N LYS A 83 0.91 -4.55 -20.34
CA LYS A 83 -0.12 -4.58 -19.31
C LYS A 83 -0.36 -3.18 -18.79
N VAL A 84 -1.62 -2.87 -18.53
CA VAL A 84 -2.00 -1.65 -17.81
C VAL A 84 -2.13 -2.00 -16.33
N SER A 85 -1.43 -1.26 -15.48
CA SER A 85 -1.53 -1.39 -14.03
C SER A 85 -1.75 -0.03 -13.39
N VAL A 86 -2.53 -0.02 -12.32
CA VAL A 86 -2.73 1.17 -11.48
C VAL A 86 -2.01 0.91 -10.16
N THR A 87 -1.17 1.86 -9.77
CA THR A 87 -0.50 1.83 -8.46
C THR A 87 -0.97 3.04 -7.67
N THR A 88 -1.52 2.80 -6.49
CA THR A 88 -1.85 3.86 -5.54
C THR A 88 -0.60 4.18 -4.73
N LEU A 89 -0.23 5.45 -4.70
CA LEU A 89 0.80 5.95 -3.79
C LEU A 89 0.08 6.67 -2.66
N ASP A 90 0.23 6.14 -1.45
CA ASP A 90 -0.32 6.78 -0.27
C ASP A 90 0.34 8.12 -0.04
N ALA A 91 -0.46 9.13 0.28
CA ALA A 91 0.07 10.46 0.59
C ALA A 91 0.79 10.45 1.93
N GLU A 92 1.98 11.04 1.97
CA GLU A 92 2.70 11.23 3.22
C GLU A 92 1.97 12.25 4.10
N ARG A 93 1.71 11.86 5.35
CA ARG A 93 1.09 12.75 6.31
C ARG A 93 2.06 13.87 6.70
N GLY A 94 1.63 15.13 6.54
CA GLY A 94 2.44 16.30 6.89
C GLY A 94 2.94 16.31 8.33
N SER A 95 4.12 16.89 8.52
CA SER A 95 4.74 17.04 9.85
C SER A 95 4.15 18.22 10.60
N ILE A 96 4.16 18.16 11.94
CA ILE A 96 3.73 19.23 12.85
C ILE A 96 4.96 19.75 13.56
N TYR A 97 5.14 21.06 13.54
CA TYR A 97 6.27 21.75 14.15
C TYR A 97 5.78 22.76 15.21
N ASP A 98 6.62 23.06 16.18
CA ASP A 98 6.40 24.17 17.10
C ASP A 98 6.79 25.52 16.43
N ARG A 99 6.63 26.63 17.18
CA ARG A 99 6.99 27.99 16.74
C ARG A 99 8.49 28.19 16.44
N ASN A 100 9.34 27.29 16.93
CA ASN A 100 10.79 27.32 16.73
C ASN A 100 11.22 26.32 15.65
N HIS A 101 10.25 25.78 14.86
CA HIS A 101 10.47 24.74 13.85
C HIS A 101 11.03 23.43 14.41
N GLN A 102 10.73 23.12 15.70
CA GLN A 102 11.07 21.82 16.28
C GLN A 102 9.95 20.83 15.94
N LEU A 103 10.33 19.63 15.52
CA LEU A 103 9.39 18.57 15.14
C LEU A 103 8.61 18.11 16.37
N LEU A 104 7.29 18.22 16.31
CA LEU A 104 6.36 17.67 17.34
C LEU A 104 5.78 16.32 16.91
N ALA A 105 5.50 16.16 15.63
CA ALA A 105 5.09 14.89 15.01
C ALA A 105 5.45 14.89 13.53
N GLY A 106 6.00 13.81 13.02
CA GLY A 106 6.39 13.70 11.60
C GLY A 106 6.93 12.33 11.25
N GLN A 107 7.32 12.14 10.00
CA GLN A 107 8.00 10.93 9.55
C GLN A 107 9.37 10.80 10.21
N GLY A 108 9.70 9.60 10.61
CA GLY A 108 10.98 9.24 11.17
C GLY A 108 11.23 7.75 11.06
N THR A 109 12.44 7.33 11.39
CA THR A 109 12.81 5.92 11.39
C THR A 109 12.57 5.33 12.78
N VAL A 110 11.89 4.21 12.82
CA VAL A 110 11.68 3.39 14.02
C VAL A 110 12.23 1.99 13.79
N GLN A 111 12.41 1.25 14.85
CA GLN A 111 12.75 -0.17 14.79
C GLN A 111 11.46 -0.99 14.90
N SER A 112 11.11 -1.68 13.86
CA SER A 112 10.00 -2.65 13.86
C SER A 112 10.51 -3.98 14.39
N VAL A 113 10.06 -4.33 15.59
CA VAL A 113 10.33 -5.63 16.22
C VAL A 113 9.24 -6.59 15.80
N GLY A 114 9.61 -7.71 15.20
CA GLY A 114 8.65 -8.71 14.74
C GLY A 114 9.19 -10.12 14.78
N LEU A 115 8.37 -11.07 14.38
CA LEU A 115 8.65 -12.49 14.35
C LEU A 115 8.71 -13.04 12.93
N VAL A 116 9.57 -14.02 12.72
CA VAL A 116 9.62 -14.85 11.52
C VAL A 116 9.30 -16.29 11.95
N PRO A 117 8.07 -16.80 11.67
CA PRO A 117 7.60 -18.08 12.21
C PRO A 117 8.52 -19.28 11.94
N GLY A 118 9.10 -19.34 10.74
CA GLY A 118 10.02 -20.43 10.37
C GLY A 118 11.38 -20.40 11.05
N LYS A 119 11.68 -19.36 11.83
CA LYS A 119 12.92 -19.25 12.63
C LYS A 119 12.69 -19.45 14.11
N MET A 120 11.45 -19.55 14.55
CA MET A 120 11.11 -19.79 15.95
C MET A 120 11.59 -21.17 16.41
N ASP A 121 11.80 -21.33 17.71
CA ASP A 121 12.24 -22.60 18.31
C ASP A 121 11.15 -23.69 18.19
N VAL A 122 11.55 -24.93 18.40
CA VAL A 122 10.65 -26.10 18.38
C VAL A 122 9.59 -26.07 19.51
N GLN A 123 9.82 -25.27 20.56
CA GLN A 123 8.87 -25.00 21.64
C GLN A 123 8.47 -23.53 21.68
N PRO A 124 7.61 -23.08 20.74
CA PRO A 124 7.30 -21.68 20.57
C PRO A 124 6.60 -21.03 21.77
N ASP A 125 5.91 -21.80 22.61
CA ASP A 125 5.16 -21.25 23.75
C ASP A 125 6.07 -20.54 24.76
N ASN A 126 7.25 -21.07 25.06
CA ASN A 126 8.22 -20.42 25.95
C ASN A 126 8.85 -19.18 25.32
N GLU A 127 9.04 -19.21 24.01
CA GLU A 127 9.56 -18.07 23.25
C GLU A 127 8.52 -16.94 23.20
N ILE A 128 7.26 -17.26 22.90
CA ILE A 128 6.15 -16.30 22.87
C ILE A 128 5.97 -15.62 24.23
N ALA A 129 5.99 -16.38 25.33
CA ALA A 129 5.85 -15.84 26.68
C ALA A 129 6.98 -14.84 27.01
N GLY A 130 8.23 -15.18 26.69
CA GLY A 130 9.38 -14.31 26.93
C GLY A 130 9.36 -13.04 26.07
N ILE A 131 8.95 -13.15 24.80
CA ILE A 131 8.81 -11.99 23.89
C ILE A 131 7.65 -11.10 24.34
N ALA A 132 6.50 -11.68 24.72
CA ALA A 132 5.34 -10.97 25.23
C ALA A 132 5.72 -10.10 26.43
N GLN A 133 6.45 -10.67 27.37
CA GLN A 133 6.97 -9.97 28.54
C GLN A 133 7.94 -8.85 28.16
N ALA A 134 8.92 -9.13 27.31
CA ALA A 134 9.94 -8.16 26.90
C ALA A 134 9.33 -6.97 26.16
N LEU A 135 8.29 -7.19 25.35
CA LEU A 135 7.59 -6.15 24.60
C LEU A 135 6.43 -5.49 25.36
N GLY A 136 6.02 -6.06 26.51
CA GLY A 136 4.83 -5.63 27.27
C GLY A 136 3.54 -5.89 26.49
N LEU A 137 3.46 -7.00 25.74
CA LEU A 137 2.29 -7.46 24.99
C LEU A 137 1.66 -8.66 25.68
N SER A 138 0.43 -9.02 25.33
CA SER A 138 -0.16 -10.30 25.72
C SER A 138 0.28 -11.42 24.76
N GLU A 139 0.42 -12.64 25.26
CA GLU A 139 0.70 -13.81 24.42
C GLU A 139 -0.39 -14.02 23.35
N GLU A 140 -1.65 -13.71 23.70
CA GLU A 140 -2.79 -13.79 22.79
C GLU A 140 -2.64 -12.82 21.60
N THR A 141 -2.10 -11.63 21.84
CA THR A 141 -1.83 -10.67 20.77
C THR A 141 -0.81 -11.22 19.79
N ILE A 142 0.28 -11.81 20.29
CA ILE A 142 1.33 -12.39 19.44
C ILE A 142 0.77 -13.58 18.66
N THR A 143 0.06 -14.48 19.33
CA THR A 143 -0.53 -15.68 18.70
C THR A 143 -1.53 -15.28 17.60
N SER A 144 -2.41 -14.31 17.88
CA SER A 144 -3.38 -13.82 16.90
C SER A 144 -2.69 -13.20 15.67
N SER A 145 -1.56 -12.54 15.88
CA SER A 145 -0.77 -11.97 14.76
C SER A 145 -0.12 -13.05 13.91
N LEU A 146 0.33 -14.13 14.53
CA LEU A 146 0.91 -15.29 13.84
C LEU A 146 -0.13 -16.13 13.08
N ASP A 147 -1.37 -16.18 13.57
CA ASP A 147 -2.48 -16.93 12.96
C ASP A 147 -3.14 -16.18 11.78
N ALA A 148 -2.68 -14.99 11.45
CA ALA A 148 -3.24 -14.22 10.33
C ALA A 148 -3.06 -14.96 8.99
N SER A 149 -4.08 -14.92 8.13
CA SER A 149 -4.16 -15.71 6.90
C SER A 149 -3.05 -15.46 5.87
N TRP A 150 -2.35 -14.34 5.96
CA TRP A 150 -1.23 -13.97 5.09
C TRP A 150 0.13 -14.47 5.60
N VAL A 151 0.21 -14.94 6.85
CA VAL A 151 1.46 -15.34 7.48
C VAL A 151 1.94 -16.69 6.93
N GLN A 152 3.19 -16.70 6.51
CA GLN A 152 3.91 -17.88 6.04
C GLN A 152 5.19 -18.06 6.88
N ALA A 153 5.88 -19.18 6.72
CA ALA A 153 7.05 -19.50 7.52
C ALA A 153 8.19 -18.44 7.43
N ASP A 154 8.31 -17.78 6.30
CA ASP A 154 9.33 -16.74 6.01
C ASP A 154 8.78 -15.30 6.11
N SER A 155 7.51 -15.14 6.46
CA SER A 155 6.90 -13.82 6.63
C SER A 155 7.47 -13.11 7.85
N PHE A 156 7.74 -11.81 7.72
CA PHE A 156 7.97 -10.93 8.86
C PHE A 156 6.64 -10.48 9.44
N VAL A 157 6.35 -10.85 10.68
CA VAL A 157 5.14 -10.49 11.41
C VAL A 157 5.48 -9.38 12.40
N PRO A 158 5.16 -8.10 12.10
CA PRO A 158 5.47 -6.99 13.00
C PRO A 158 4.63 -7.08 14.28
N LEU A 159 5.27 -6.88 15.43
CA LEU A 159 4.63 -6.92 16.75
C LEU A 159 4.57 -5.54 17.40
N LYS A 160 5.69 -4.80 17.37
CA LYS A 160 5.79 -3.49 18.02
C LYS A 160 6.85 -2.62 17.35
N GLU A 161 6.51 -1.35 17.18
CA GLU A 161 7.46 -0.32 16.78
C GLU A 161 8.06 0.34 18.02
N MET A 162 9.38 0.53 17.99
CA MET A 162 10.14 1.11 19.09
C MET A 162 11.23 2.03 18.57
N THR A 163 11.63 3.01 19.36
CA THR A 163 12.82 3.81 19.03
C THR A 163 14.09 3.04 19.39
N GLN A 164 15.21 3.37 18.74
CA GLN A 164 16.50 2.78 19.12
C GLN A 164 16.83 3.04 20.60
N GLU A 165 16.51 4.23 21.10
CA GLU A 165 16.71 4.58 22.50
C GLU A 165 15.93 3.68 23.47
N GLN A 166 14.73 3.24 23.10
CA GLN A 166 13.94 2.27 23.90
C GLN A 166 14.56 0.87 23.88
N LEU A 167 15.10 0.45 22.73
CA LEU A 167 15.78 -0.84 22.60
C LEU A 167 17.12 -0.89 23.37
N ASP A 168 17.80 0.23 23.49
CA ASP A 168 19.06 0.36 24.22
C ASP A 168 18.86 0.43 25.76
N GLN A 169 17.61 0.52 26.25
CA GLN A 169 17.35 0.50 27.69
C GLN A 169 17.68 -0.86 28.29
N PRO A 170 18.13 -0.92 29.57
CA PRO A 170 18.31 -2.16 30.29
C PRO A 170 17.00 -2.94 30.37
N TYR A 171 17.04 -4.23 30.03
CA TYR A 171 15.90 -5.11 30.18
C TYR A 171 15.53 -5.29 31.65
N THR A 172 14.25 -5.22 31.96
CA THR A 172 13.72 -5.46 33.32
C THR A 172 13.03 -6.83 33.36
N ASP A 173 13.48 -7.67 34.28
CA ASP A 173 12.96 -9.02 34.47
C ASP A 173 11.57 -9.04 35.15
N GLU A 174 10.98 -10.24 35.28
CA GLU A 174 9.67 -10.45 35.93
C GLU A 174 9.62 -9.95 37.38
N SER A 175 10.76 -9.89 38.06
CA SER A 175 10.88 -9.42 39.43
C SER A 175 11.04 -7.89 39.52
N GLY A 176 11.08 -7.19 38.39
CA GLY A 176 11.27 -5.75 38.31
C GLY A 176 12.74 -5.31 38.47
N ASN A 177 13.69 -6.24 38.33
CA ASN A 177 15.11 -5.90 38.41
C ASN A 177 15.64 -5.56 37.03
N SER A 178 16.34 -4.45 36.92
CA SER A 178 17.08 -4.09 35.71
C SER A 178 18.30 -5.02 35.55
N THR A 179 18.42 -5.60 34.39
CA THR A 179 19.56 -6.46 34.02
C THR A 179 20.68 -5.64 33.39
N ALA A 180 21.85 -6.26 33.22
CA ALA A 180 22.95 -5.65 32.47
C ALA A 180 22.80 -5.80 30.94
N VAL A 181 21.77 -6.50 30.50
CA VAL A 181 21.48 -6.79 29.09
C VAL A 181 20.48 -5.73 28.59
N THR A 182 20.66 -5.22 27.37
CA THR A 182 19.69 -4.31 26.75
C THR A 182 18.43 -5.04 26.33
N LEU A 183 17.34 -4.32 26.16
CA LEU A 183 16.11 -4.90 25.63
C LEU A 183 16.35 -5.49 24.22
N GLN A 184 17.17 -4.83 23.40
CA GLN A 184 17.55 -5.34 22.08
C GLN A 184 18.27 -6.68 22.17
N ASP A 185 19.28 -6.81 23.03
CA ASP A 185 20.02 -8.07 23.17
C ASP A 185 19.14 -9.19 23.73
N GLN A 186 18.24 -8.85 24.66
CA GLN A 186 17.25 -9.80 25.20
C GLN A 186 16.32 -10.30 24.10
N LEU A 187 15.78 -9.41 23.27
CA LEU A 187 14.89 -9.78 22.15
C LEU A 187 15.63 -10.64 21.12
N LEU A 188 16.85 -10.24 20.73
CA LEU A 188 17.67 -10.99 19.76
C LEU A 188 18.16 -12.35 20.30
N SER A 189 17.99 -12.63 21.59
CA SER A 189 18.25 -13.98 22.16
C SER A 189 17.19 -15.00 21.70
N TYR A 190 16.04 -14.55 21.24
CA TYR A 190 14.98 -15.43 20.69
C TYR A 190 15.18 -15.61 19.18
N PRO A 191 15.34 -16.85 18.69
CA PRO A 191 15.68 -17.13 17.28
C PRO A 191 14.68 -16.59 16.26
N GLY A 192 13.39 -16.52 16.64
CA GLY A 192 12.31 -16.01 15.77
C GLY A 192 12.29 -14.49 15.63
N ILE A 193 12.97 -13.74 16.51
CA ILE A 193 12.94 -12.27 16.47
C ILE A 193 13.76 -11.74 15.32
N LEU A 194 13.18 -10.76 14.65
CA LEU A 194 13.84 -9.89 13.67
C LEU A 194 13.53 -8.42 14.01
N ILE A 195 14.55 -7.59 14.04
CA ILE A 195 14.41 -6.14 14.18
C ILE A 195 14.84 -5.51 12.86
N SER A 196 13.96 -4.70 12.28
CA SER A 196 14.19 -4.02 11.01
C SER A 196 13.84 -2.55 11.09
N GLU A 197 14.56 -1.72 10.36
CA GLU A 197 14.18 -0.31 10.23
C GLU A 197 12.87 -0.17 9.43
N ALA A 198 11.98 0.67 9.92
CA ALA A 198 10.73 1.04 9.26
C ALA A 198 10.52 2.56 9.36
N GLU A 199 9.92 3.12 8.32
CA GLU A 199 9.45 4.50 8.38
C GLU A 199 8.10 4.53 9.07
N SER A 200 7.97 5.36 10.11
CA SER A 200 6.74 5.53 10.87
C SER A 200 6.61 6.95 11.37
N ARG A 201 5.41 7.26 11.88
CA ARG A 201 5.19 8.57 12.48
C ARG A 201 5.77 8.62 13.89
N VAL A 202 6.76 9.51 14.09
CA VAL A 202 7.42 9.70 15.38
C VAL A 202 6.88 10.92 16.11
N TYR A 203 6.91 10.83 17.43
CA TYR A 203 6.50 11.89 18.38
C TYR A 203 7.65 12.14 19.36
N PRO A 204 8.62 13.02 19.03
CA PRO A 204 9.85 13.17 19.81
C PRO A 204 9.63 13.53 21.29
N TYR A 205 8.52 14.17 21.62
CA TYR A 205 8.17 14.56 22.99
C TYR A 205 7.18 13.60 23.68
N GLY A 206 6.83 12.49 23.03
CA GLY A 206 5.98 11.43 23.59
C GLY A 206 4.69 11.96 24.21
N GLU A 207 4.36 11.48 25.40
CA GLU A 207 3.12 11.80 26.11
C GLU A 207 2.96 13.29 26.46
N CYS A 208 4.05 14.04 26.60
CA CYS A 208 4.01 15.46 26.94
C CYS A 208 3.24 16.31 25.92
N THR A 209 3.15 15.87 24.68
CA THR A 209 2.47 16.58 23.59
C THR A 209 1.14 15.97 23.20
N SER A 210 0.71 14.88 23.81
CA SER A 210 -0.49 14.12 23.44
C SER A 210 -1.76 14.95 23.40
N HIS A 211 -1.97 15.80 24.42
CA HIS A 211 -3.15 16.70 24.49
C HIS A 211 -3.15 17.80 23.42
N LEU A 212 -1.98 18.16 22.89
CA LEU A 212 -1.85 19.16 21.84
C LEU A 212 -2.02 18.56 20.45
N LEU A 213 -1.45 17.38 20.23
CA LEU A 213 -1.41 16.71 18.94
C LEU A 213 -2.64 15.84 18.68
N GLY A 214 -3.32 15.40 19.75
CA GLY A 214 -4.38 14.42 19.65
C GLY A 214 -3.87 13.05 19.20
N TYR A 215 -4.77 12.22 18.70
CA TYR A 215 -4.45 10.92 18.14
C TYR A 215 -5.18 10.72 16.81
N VAL A 216 -4.70 9.77 16.03
CA VAL A 216 -5.35 9.31 14.80
C VAL A 216 -5.55 7.81 14.92
N GLN A 217 -6.74 7.37 14.62
CA GLN A 217 -7.11 5.96 14.54
C GLN A 217 -7.88 5.69 13.25
N GLN A 218 -7.99 4.45 12.88
CA GLN A 218 -8.88 4.07 11.80
C GLN A 218 -10.32 4.37 12.18
N ILE A 219 -11.08 4.91 11.22
CA ILE A 219 -12.50 5.15 11.37
C ILE A 219 -13.21 3.81 11.59
N ASN A 220 -14.12 3.75 12.54
CA ASN A 220 -14.93 2.56 12.77
C ASN A 220 -16.07 2.46 11.74
N ALA A 221 -16.75 1.30 11.67
CA ALA A 221 -17.78 1.06 10.68
C ALA A 221 -18.99 2.01 10.80
N GLU A 222 -19.36 2.42 12.01
CA GLU A 222 -20.47 3.33 12.26
C GLU A 222 -20.11 4.76 11.81
N GLU A 223 -18.92 5.22 12.15
CA GLU A 223 -18.40 6.52 11.70
C GLU A 223 -18.21 6.58 10.20
N LEU A 224 -17.78 5.46 9.56
CA LEU A 224 -17.65 5.37 8.11
C LEU A 224 -19.01 5.49 7.40
N GLU A 225 -20.06 4.90 7.98
CA GLU A 225 -21.42 5.01 7.44
C GLU A 225 -21.97 6.45 7.53
N GLU A 226 -21.65 7.18 8.61
CA GLU A 226 -22.08 8.56 8.78
C GLU A 226 -21.27 9.58 7.97
N MET A 227 -19.97 9.32 7.74
CA MET A 227 -19.01 10.30 7.21
C MET A 227 -18.43 9.90 5.85
N GLY A 228 -18.74 8.72 5.32
CA GLY A 228 -18.15 8.18 4.09
C GLY A 228 -18.34 9.08 2.86
N ASP A 229 -19.45 9.84 2.81
CA ASP A 229 -19.71 10.79 1.73
C ASP A 229 -18.88 12.10 1.83
N GLN A 230 -18.12 12.29 2.90
CA GLN A 230 -17.30 13.48 3.14
C GLN A 230 -15.84 13.32 2.71
N GLY A 231 -15.48 12.20 2.08
CA GLY A 231 -14.14 11.95 1.55
C GLY A 231 -13.15 11.41 2.58
N TYR A 232 -13.64 10.69 3.57
CA TYR A 232 -12.82 9.94 4.55
C TYR A 232 -12.60 8.50 4.10
#